data_f2d5f88172f25d194842d6a53cf9f861
#
_entry.id   f2d5f88172f25d194842d6a53cf9f861
#
_cell.length_a   1.000
_cell.length_b   1.000
_cell.length_c   1.000
_cell.angle_alpha   90.00
_cell.angle_beta   90.00
_cell.angle_gamma   90.00
#
_symmetry.space_group_name_H-M   'P 1'
#
loop_
_entity.id
_entity.type
_entity.pdbx_description
1 polymer ?
#
loop_
_entity_poly.entity_id
_entity_poly.type
_entity_poly.pdbx_seq_one_letter_code
_entity_poly.pdbx_strand_id
1 'polypeptide(L)'
;MGRKRALDRVAMGCCVAAMPPEAFLPVQHDKSVRAKKTTSFLFILHIDNFFIIPYAESSRVPNETEERKMAENMVLSFDGTKLFVNKEVDMDCRAVCVIVHGLCEHQGRYDYLAEKMHEMGFGTYRFDHRGHGRSKGTKVFYSAFDEIAKDIDVVVDRAIAENPEAPLFIVGHSMGGYGAALYGHLHPGKVDGYVLSGAWTRDNKGLGTGAVEADTPDLAYMPNELGDGVCSDPSVGEAYMADPYVIKEMSFGLFRALHKGHAWMRENASRFVDPVLILHGGDDGLVAPKDSLELYEQIASWDKSLRIYAGLYHEIFNEYDKDAVIEDALDWLNLHADLEFIDVEEEEVEGDE
;
A
#
# COMPACT_ATOMS: atom_id res chain seq x y z
N MET A 1 17.69 24.81 -1.15
CA MET A 1 18.43 24.74 0.14
C MET A 1 18.01 23.41 0.76
N GLY A 2 18.90 22.46 0.87
CA GLY A 2 18.59 21.13 1.38
C GLY A 2 18.57 21.11 2.91
N ARG A 3 17.49 20.64 3.49
CA ARG A 3 17.35 20.43 4.93
C ARG A 3 18.09 19.16 5.37
N LYS A 4 18.97 19.25 6.37
CA LYS A 4 19.70 18.09 6.95
C LYS A 4 19.15 17.78 8.34
N ARG A 5 18.83 16.51 8.60
CA ARG A 5 18.43 15.99 9.91
C ARG A 5 19.65 15.49 10.69
N ALA A 6 19.74 15.81 11.97
CA ALA A 6 20.77 15.28 12.88
C ALA A 6 20.17 14.20 13.79
N LEU A 7 20.73 12.99 13.78
CA LEU A 7 20.42 11.92 14.71
C LEU A 7 21.62 11.67 15.63
N ASP A 8 21.46 11.92 16.92
CA ASP A 8 22.43 11.50 17.93
C ASP A 8 22.30 9.99 18.22
N ARG A 9 23.44 9.29 18.07
CA ARG A 9 23.54 7.83 18.30
C ARG A 9 23.47 7.53 19.80
N VAL A 10 22.37 6.88 20.21
CA VAL A 10 22.38 6.12 21.48
C VAL A 10 22.72 4.66 21.12
N ALA A 11 23.96 4.27 21.36
CA ALA A 11 24.40 2.88 21.27
C ALA A 11 24.01 2.15 22.54
N MET A 12 22.94 1.35 22.52
CA MET A 12 22.69 0.33 23.53
C MET A 12 23.24 -1.01 23.06
N GLY A 13 24.33 -1.46 23.68
CA GLY A 13 24.87 -2.78 23.52
C GLY A 13 23.97 -3.85 24.12
N CYS A 14 23.41 -4.74 23.30
CA CYS A 14 22.77 -5.98 23.77
C CYS A 14 23.81 -7.09 23.83
N CYS A 15 24.15 -7.53 25.06
CA CYS A 15 24.85 -8.79 25.31
C CYS A 15 23.90 -9.95 25.00
N VAL A 16 24.22 -10.75 24.00
CA VAL A 16 23.59 -12.04 23.74
C VAL A 16 24.31 -13.09 24.58
N ALA A 17 23.67 -13.63 25.60
CA ALA A 17 24.11 -14.82 26.33
C ALA A 17 23.64 -16.07 25.58
N ALA A 18 24.58 -16.91 25.17
CA ALA A 18 24.34 -18.20 24.56
C ALA A 18 23.83 -19.22 25.60
N MET A 19 22.75 -19.94 25.30
CA MET A 19 22.34 -21.14 26.02
C MET A 19 22.64 -22.39 25.19
N PRO A 20 23.02 -23.53 25.83
CA PRO A 20 23.43 -24.74 25.16
C PRO A 20 22.23 -25.61 24.74
N PRO A 21 22.41 -26.54 23.77
CA PRO A 21 21.36 -27.38 23.27
C PRO A 21 21.21 -28.69 24.09
N GLU A 22 20.02 -28.99 24.60
CA GLU A 22 19.71 -30.34 25.02
C GLU A 22 18.30 -30.79 24.67
N ALA A 23 18.29 -31.96 23.99
CA ALA A 23 17.41 -33.09 24.05
C ALA A 23 16.00 -33.01 23.44
N PHE A 24 15.92 -33.43 22.20
CA PHE A 24 14.70 -34.01 21.62
C PHE A 24 14.51 -35.47 22.07
N LEU A 25 13.34 -35.80 22.61
CA LEU A 25 12.84 -37.15 22.74
C LEU A 25 11.61 -37.33 21.84
N PRO A 26 11.48 -38.45 21.12
CA PRO A 26 10.38 -38.68 20.19
C PRO A 26 9.13 -39.20 20.89
N VAL A 27 7.97 -38.62 20.55
CA VAL A 27 6.65 -39.15 20.94
C VAL A 27 6.23 -40.21 19.97
N GLN A 28 6.00 -41.45 20.51
CA GLN A 28 5.48 -42.59 19.77
C GLN A 28 3.97 -42.44 19.51
N HIS A 29 3.59 -42.70 18.27
CA HIS A 29 2.19 -42.87 17.86
C HIS A 29 1.67 -44.23 18.35
N ASP A 30 0.60 -44.24 19.14
CA ASP A 30 -0.21 -45.42 19.39
C ASP A 30 -1.44 -45.44 18.47
N LYS A 31 -1.50 -46.47 17.62
CA LYS A 31 -2.64 -46.78 16.76
C LYS A 31 -3.43 -47.88 17.45
N SER A 32 -4.60 -47.57 17.98
CA SER A 32 -5.74 -48.50 18.03
C SER A 32 -6.89 -47.95 18.87
N VAL A 33 -8.01 -47.58 18.25
CA VAL A 33 -9.33 -47.91 18.83
C VAL A 33 -10.35 -48.02 17.70
N ARG A 34 -11.00 -49.19 17.73
CA ARG A 34 -12.05 -49.70 16.84
C ARG A 34 -13.34 -48.89 16.89
N ALA A 35 -13.99 -48.88 15.73
CA ALA A 35 -15.40 -48.51 15.54
C ALA A 35 -16.37 -49.28 16.44
N LYS A 36 -17.36 -48.59 17.02
CA LYS A 36 -18.65 -49.16 17.39
C LYS A 36 -19.77 -48.30 16.85
N LYS A 37 -20.62 -48.95 16.05
CA LYS A 37 -21.97 -48.49 15.63
C LYS A 37 -22.86 -48.39 16.86
N THR A 38 -23.66 -47.33 16.97
CA THR A 38 -24.97 -47.36 17.63
C THR A 38 -25.84 -46.21 17.14
N THR A 39 -26.85 -46.54 16.38
CA THR A 39 -28.29 -46.25 16.45
C THR A 39 -28.76 -44.81 16.59
N SER A 40 -29.50 -44.42 15.58
CA SER A 40 -30.35 -43.25 15.38
C SER A 40 -31.23 -42.88 16.57
N PHE A 41 -31.26 -41.59 16.91
CA PHE A 41 -32.49 -40.98 17.46
C PHE A 41 -32.74 -39.67 16.72
N LEU A 42 -33.87 -39.67 16.02
CA LEU A 42 -34.44 -38.55 15.29
C LEU A 42 -35.05 -37.59 16.31
N PHE A 43 -34.44 -36.43 16.54
CA PHE A 43 -35.13 -35.31 17.17
C PHE A 43 -35.50 -34.29 16.10
N ILE A 44 -36.79 -34.24 15.79
CA ILE A 44 -37.42 -33.19 15.00
C ILE A 44 -37.46 -31.96 15.90
N LEU A 45 -36.60 -30.99 15.72
CA LEU A 45 -36.79 -29.64 16.22
C LEU A 45 -37.33 -28.79 15.07
N HIS A 46 -38.61 -28.44 15.19
CA HIS A 46 -39.26 -27.39 14.42
C HIS A 46 -38.55 -26.06 14.79
N ILE A 47 -37.82 -25.47 13.85
CA ILE A 47 -37.37 -24.11 13.93
C ILE A 47 -38.08 -23.37 12.79
N ASP A 48 -39.28 -22.86 13.09
CA ASP A 48 -39.90 -21.80 12.29
C ASP A 48 -39.15 -20.51 12.52
N ASN A 49 -38.73 -19.91 11.44
CA ASN A 49 -38.21 -18.57 11.16
C ASN A 49 -36.79 -18.53 10.60
N PHE A 50 -36.64 -19.08 9.40
CA PHE A 50 -35.60 -18.60 8.49
C PHE A 50 -36.18 -17.34 7.82
N PHE A 51 -35.76 -16.16 8.28
CA PHE A 51 -35.85 -14.95 7.48
C PHE A 51 -34.75 -15.05 6.39
N ILE A 52 -35.15 -15.48 5.20
CA ILE A 52 -34.39 -15.23 3.99
C ILE A 52 -34.44 -13.73 3.77
N ILE A 53 -33.40 -13.02 4.15
CA ILE A 53 -33.19 -11.65 3.69
C ILE A 53 -32.86 -11.79 2.21
N PRO A 54 -33.71 -11.31 1.28
CA PRO A 54 -33.33 -11.30 -0.11
C PRO A 54 -32.16 -10.31 -0.24
N TYR A 55 -31.02 -10.81 -0.69
CA TYR A 55 -29.91 -9.99 -1.16
C TYR A 55 -30.43 -9.25 -2.42
N ALA A 56 -31.04 -8.09 -2.18
CA ALA A 56 -31.37 -7.19 -3.25
C ALA A 56 -30.07 -6.51 -3.66
N GLU A 57 -29.51 -6.89 -4.82
CA GLU A 57 -28.64 -6.02 -5.59
C GLU A 57 -29.35 -4.67 -5.77
N SER A 58 -29.09 -3.74 -4.86
CA SER A 58 -29.54 -2.39 -5.05
C SER A 58 -28.57 -1.71 -6.00
N SER A 59 -28.85 -1.77 -7.30
CA SER A 59 -28.48 -0.71 -8.25
C SER A 59 -29.24 0.57 -7.84
N ARG A 60 -28.92 1.08 -6.65
CA ARG A 60 -29.51 2.29 -6.13
C ARG A 60 -28.91 3.46 -6.91
N VAL A 61 -29.74 4.09 -7.74
CA VAL A 61 -29.38 5.38 -8.34
C VAL A 61 -29.05 6.33 -7.19
N PRO A 62 -27.86 6.93 -7.15
CA PRO A 62 -27.49 7.86 -6.09
C PRO A 62 -28.52 8.99 -6.02
N ASN A 63 -28.88 9.41 -4.82
CA ASN A 63 -29.74 10.57 -4.66
C ASN A 63 -28.93 11.87 -4.90
N GLU A 64 -29.63 13.00 -5.11
CA GLU A 64 -29.00 14.30 -5.40
C GLU A 64 -27.92 14.71 -4.37
N THR A 65 -28.07 14.27 -3.12
CA THR A 65 -27.10 14.55 -2.03
C THR A 65 -25.83 13.69 -2.19
N GLU A 66 -25.98 12.44 -2.60
CA GLU A 66 -24.86 11.53 -2.88
C GLU A 66 -24.10 11.95 -4.14
N GLU A 67 -24.83 12.35 -5.20
CA GLU A 67 -24.24 12.91 -6.42
C GLU A 67 -23.46 14.20 -6.13
N ARG A 68 -23.99 15.08 -5.26
CA ARG A 68 -23.32 16.30 -4.84
C ARG A 68 -22.04 16.00 -4.04
N LYS A 69 -22.10 15.08 -3.06
CA LYS A 69 -20.91 14.63 -2.31
C LYS A 69 -19.86 13.99 -3.22
N MET A 70 -20.30 13.18 -4.19
CA MET A 70 -19.38 12.63 -5.20
C MET A 70 -18.73 13.73 -6.04
N ALA A 71 -19.47 14.78 -6.41
CA ALA A 71 -18.92 15.90 -7.18
C ALA A 71 -17.92 16.72 -6.37
N GLU A 72 -18.14 16.90 -5.08
CA GLU A 72 -17.25 17.60 -4.14
C GLU A 72 -15.94 16.84 -3.91
N ASN A 73 -15.95 15.51 -4.08
CA ASN A 73 -14.77 14.65 -3.94
C ASN A 73 -13.97 14.46 -5.23
N MET A 74 -14.36 15.11 -6.34
CA MET A 74 -13.61 15.04 -7.60
C MET A 74 -12.55 16.13 -7.69
N VAL A 75 -11.30 15.72 -7.95
CA VAL A 75 -10.15 16.60 -8.19
C VAL A 75 -9.73 16.45 -9.65
N LEU A 76 -9.34 17.56 -10.29
CA LEU A 76 -8.82 17.53 -11.66
C LEU A 76 -7.32 17.23 -11.62
N SER A 77 -6.93 16.17 -12.33
CA SER A 77 -5.53 15.87 -12.57
C SER A 77 -4.91 16.82 -13.59
N PHE A 78 -3.61 16.70 -13.83
CA PHE A 78 -2.79 17.56 -14.70
C PHE A 78 -3.32 17.67 -16.14
N ASP A 79 -4.05 16.68 -16.63
CA ASP A 79 -4.64 16.60 -17.98
C ASP A 79 -6.17 16.81 -18.00
N GLY A 80 -6.76 17.18 -16.85
CA GLY A 80 -8.20 17.34 -16.70
C GLY A 80 -8.97 16.06 -16.37
N THR A 81 -8.30 14.91 -16.24
CA THR A 81 -8.92 13.67 -15.75
C THR A 81 -9.43 13.89 -14.32
N LYS A 82 -10.67 13.45 -14.05
CA LYS A 82 -11.30 13.59 -12.73
C LYS A 82 -10.91 12.39 -11.86
N LEU A 83 -10.22 12.67 -10.75
CA LEU A 83 -9.88 11.69 -9.73
C LEU A 83 -10.83 11.80 -8.55
N PHE A 84 -11.36 10.68 -8.09
CA PHE A 84 -12.14 10.61 -6.86
C PHE A 84 -11.20 10.57 -5.66
N VAL A 85 -11.36 11.51 -4.72
CA VAL A 85 -10.54 11.63 -3.51
C VAL A 85 -11.45 11.58 -2.30
N ASN A 86 -11.21 10.63 -1.40
CA ASN A 86 -11.83 10.59 -0.07
C ASN A 86 -10.90 11.29 0.92
N LYS A 87 -11.37 12.37 1.53
CA LYS A 87 -10.63 13.14 2.54
C LYS A 87 -11.27 12.93 3.90
N GLU A 88 -10.46 12.52 4.87
CA GLU A 88 -10.82 12.38 6.27
C GLU A 88 -9.69 13.01 7.10
N VAL A 89 -9.85 14.29 7.46
CA VAL A 89 -8.83 15.10 8.14
C VAL A 89 -9.51 15.97 9.18
N ASP A 90 -9.12 15.80 10.44
CA ASP A 90 -9.54 16.66 11.54
C ASP A 90 -8.69 17.95 11.59
N MET A 91 -9.22 19.01 12.18
CA MET A 91 -8.58 20.34 12.21
C MET A 91 -7.26 20.36 13.00
N ASP A 92 -7.06 19.42 13.88
CA ASP A 92 -5.91 19.27 14.79
C ASP A 92 -5.12 17.98 14.52
N CYS A 93 -5.18 17.48 13.28
CA CYS A 93 -4.44 16.26 12.93
C CYS A 93 -2.94 16.49 13.09
N ARG A 94 -2.24 15.48 13.62
CA ARG A 94 -0.79 15.52 13.89
C ARG A 94 0.03 15.46 12.59
N ALA A 95 -0.45 14.75 11.61
CA ALA A 95 0.13 14.62 10.28
C ALA A 95 -0.94 14.16 9.29
N VAL A 96 -0.61 14.21 8.02
CA VAL A 96 -1.49 13.80 6.92
C VAL A 96 -0.84 12.68 6.12
N CYS A 97 -1.62 11.66 5.74
CA CYS A 97 -1.18 10.56 4.89
C CYS A 97 -1.97 10.54 3.57
N VAL A 98 -1.26 10.50 2.44
CA VAL A 98 -1.86 10.19 1.13
C VAL A 98 -1.72 8.69 0.90
N ILE A 99 -2.85 7.97 0.82
CA ILE A 99 -2.87 6.51 0.61
C ILE A 99 -3.11 6.22 -0.88
N VAL A 100 -2.22 5.42 -1.46
CA VAL A 100 -2.16 5.08 -2.89
C VAL A 100 -2.36 3.59 -3.06
N HIS A 101 -3.51 3.21 -3.63
CA HIS A 101 -3.95 1.82 -3.76
C HIS A 101 -3.23 1.04 -4.88
N GLY A 102 -3.36 -0.28 -4.88
CA GLY A 102 -2.75 -1.20 -5.83
C GLY A 102 -3.49 -1.33 -7.16
N LEU A 103 -3.05 -2.29 -7.98
CA LEU A 103 -3.59 -2.54 -9.32
C LEU A 103 -5.01 -3.11 -9.26
N CYS A 104 -5.89 -2.58 -10.11
CA CYS A 104 -7.28 -3.02 -10.28
C CYS A 104 -8.21 -2.84 -9.08
N GLU A 105 -7.72 -2.40 -7.95
CA GLU A 105 -8.51 -2.14 -6.74
C GLU A 105 -8.96 -0.67 -6.62
N HIS A 106 -9.33 -0.21 -5.44
CA HIS A 106 -9.76 1.15 -5.19
C HIS A 106 -9.48 1.57 -3.73
N GLN A 107 -9.54 2.87 -3.47
CA GLN A 107 -9.21 3.48 -2.18
C GLN A 107 -10.02 2.95 -0.97
N GLY A 108 -11.25 2.45 -1.19
CA GLY A 108 -12.11 1.95 -0.09
C GLY A 108 -11.60 0.66 0.55
N ARG A 109 -10.67 -0.08 -0.09
CA ARG A 109 -10.06 -1.25 0.53
C ARG A 109 -9.07 -0.91 1.66
N TYR A 110 -8.80 0.39 1.84
CA TYR A 110 -7.91 0.92 2.88
C TYR A 110 -8.68 1.58 4.04
N ASP A 111 -10.00 1.35 4.15
CA ASP A 111 -10.82 1.92 5.22
C ASP A 111 -10.29 1.53 6.61
N TYR A 112 -9.91 0.26 6.82
CA TYR A 112 -9.36 -0.21 8.08
C TYR A 112 -8.00 0.44 8.43
N LEU A 113 -7.09 0.54 7.47
CA LEU A 113 -5.82 1.24 7.68
C LEU A 113 -6.04 2.72 8.01
N ALA A 114 -6.95 3.39 7.31
CA ALA A 114 -7.30 4.78 7.57
C ALA A 114 -7.91 4.97 8.97
N GLU A 115 -8.80 4.05 9.40
CA GLU A 115 -9.35 4.05 10.77
C GLU A 115 -8.23 3.99 11.81
N LYS A 116 -7.26 3.10 11.64
CA LYS A 116 -6.09 2.99 12.53
C LYS A 116 -5.21 4.25 12.52
N MET A 117 -5.04 4.88 11.37
CA MET A 117 -4.36 6.18 11.27
C MET A 117 -5.11 7.27 12.03
N HIS A 118 -6.44 7.33 11.90
CA HIS A 118 -7.27 8.31 12.62
C HIS A 118 -7.22 8.10 14.14
N GLU A 119 -7.20 6.86 14.63
CA GLU A 119 -7.02 6.53 16.05
C GLU A 119 -5.70 7.12 16.61
N MET A 120 -4.67 7.28 15.76
CA MET A 120 -3.38 7.89 16.10
C MET A 120 -3.33 9.41 15.83
N GLY A 121 -4.43 10.02 15.38
CA GLY A 121 -4.52 11.44 15.10
C GLY A 121 -3.97 11.84 13.72
N PHE A 122 -3.81 10.92 12.78
CA PHE A 122 -3.43 11.22 11.41
C PHE A 122 -4.67 11.51 10.55
N GLY A 123 -4.59 12.55 9.72
CA GLY A 123 -5.56 12.77 8.64
C GLY A 123 -5.22 11.94 7.40
N THR A 124 -6.22 11.60 6.58
CA THR A 124 -5.99 10.81 5.35
C THR A 124 -6.62 11.43 4.12
N TYR A 125 -5.89 11.34 2.99
CA TYR A 125 -6.38 11.52 1.63
C TYR A 125 -6.20 10.20 0.90
N ARG A 126 -7.29 9.59 0.47
CA ARG A 126 -7.29 8.35 -0.31
C ARG A 126 -7.94 8.62 -1.65
N PHE A 127 -7.34 8.25 -2.73
CA PHE A 127 -7.89 8.51 -4.06
C PHE A 127 -7.93 7.26 -4.92
N ASP A 128 -8.87 7.20 -5.84
CA ASP A 128 -8.90 6.17 -6.88
C ASP A 128 -8.00 6.61 -8.03
N HIS A 129 -7.07 5.77 -8.46
CA HIS A 129 -6.26 6.00 -9.66
C HIS A 129 -7.13 6.29 -10.88
N ARG A 130 -6.58 7.00 -11.89
CA ARG A 130 -7.26 7.14 -13.18
C ARG A 130 -7.67 5.77 -13.73
N GLY A 131 -8.90 5.67 -14.24
CA GLY A 131 -9.43 4.43 -14.77
C GLY A 131 -9.73 3.34 -13.75
N HIS A 132 -9.72 3.65 -12.43
CA HIS A 132 -10.07 2.75 -11.34
C HIS A 132 -11.22 3.32 -10.49
N GLY A 133 -11.90 2.46 -9.76
CA GLY A 133 -12.92 2.82 -8.80
C GLY A 133 -13.94 3.82 -9.34
N ARG A 134 -14.04 4.98 -8.70
CA ARG A 134 -14.93 6.10 -9.07
C ARG A 134 -14.27 7.16 -9.96
N SER A 135 -12.95 7.10 -10.12
CA SER A 135 -12.18 8.02 -10.97
C SER A 135 -12.52 7.84 -12.44
N LYS A 136 -12.28 8.90 -13.23
CA LYS A 136 -12.44 8.87 -14.68
C LYS A 136 -11.11 8.51 -15.35
N GLY A 137 -11.14 8.38 -16.68
CA GLY A 137 -9.99 7.98 -17.48
C GLY A 137 -10.21 6.66 -18.17
N THR A 138 -9.25 6.27 -19.01
CA THR A 138 -9.23 4.98 -19.69
C THR A 138 -8.98 3.88 -18.66
N LYS A 139 -9.80 2.82 -18.71
CA LYS A 139 -9.79 1.74 -17.72
C LYS A 139 -8.40 1.11 -17.60
N VAL A 140 -7.85 1.09 -16.38
CA VAL A 140 -6.56 0.48 -16.02
C VAL A 140 -5.47 0.80 -17.08
N PHE A 141 -5.28 2.09 -17.36
CA PHE A 141 -4.37 2.53 -18.42
C PHE A 141 -3.60 3.78 -18.03
N TYR A 142 -2.31 3.74 -18.27
CA TYR A 142 -1.40 4.88 -18.28
C TYR A 142 -0.71 4.96 -19.64
N SER A 143 -0.67 6.15 -20.25
CA SER A 143 0.01 6.36 -21.54
C SER A 143 1.52 6.59 -21.37
N ALA A 144 1.93 7.04 -20.18
CA ALA A 144 3.32 7.25 -19.82
C ALA A 144 3.58 6.76 -18.38
N PHE A 145 4.81 6.37 -18.10
CA PHE A 145 5.20 5.79 -16.81
C PHE A 145 5.06 6.75 -15.63
N ASP A 146 5.10 8.05 -15.89
CA ASP A 146 5.08 9.12 -14.88
C ASP A 146 3.66 9.68 -14.63
N GLU A 147 2.63 9.26 -15.37
CA GLU A 147 1.26 9.76 -15.16
C GLU A 147 0.73 9.43 -13.77
N ILE A 148 1.07 8.26 -13.21
CA ILE A 148 0.69 7.88 -11.85
C ILE A 148 1.28 8.85 -10.81
N ALA A 149 2.53 9.26 -11.00
CA ALA A 149 3.18 10.23 -10.11
C ALA A 149 2.56 11.63 -10.25
N LYS A 150 2.15 12.03 -11.45
CA LYS A 150 1.43 13.30 -11.70
C LYS A 150 0.04 13.30 -11.06
N ASP A 151 -0.65 12.16 -11.03
CA ASP A 151 -1.92 12.02 -10.33
C ASP A 151 -1.74 12.12 -8.81
N ILE A 152 -0.70 11.49 -8.27
CA ILE A 152 -0.31 11.62 -6.86
C ILE A 152 0.02 13.07 -6.52
N ASP A 153 0.75 13.78 -7.40
CA ASP A 153 1.17 15.16 -7.20
C ASP A 153 -0.01 16.11 -6.96
N VAL A 154 -1.08 15.95 -7.74
CA VAL A 154 -2.31 16.76 -7.58
C VAL A 154 -2.97 16.52 -6.22
N VAL A 155 -2.97 15.29 -5.71
CA VAL A 155 -3.53 14.97 -4.39
C VAL A 155 -2.62 15.49 -3.27
N VAL A 156 -1.31 15.35 -3.42
CA VAL A 156 -0.29 15.88 -2.51
C VAL A 156 -0.37 17.40 -2.43
N ASP A 157 -0.43 18.11 -3.57
CA ASP A 157 -0.57 19.56 -3.61
C ASP A 157 -1.84 20.04 -2.88
N ARG A 158 -2.94 19.31 -3.06
CA ARG A 158 -4.18 19.59 -2.32
C ARG A 158 -4.00 19.37 -0.82
N ALA A 159 -3.37 18.27 -0.42
CA ALA A 159 -3.13 17.96 0.99
C ALA A 159 -2.25 19.01 1.66
N ILE A 160 -1.17 19.43 1.01
CA ILE A 160 -0.29 20.52 1.48
C ILE A 160 -1.04 21.86 1.60
N ALA A 161 -1.83 22.22 0.57
CA ALA A 161 -2.56 23.47 0.57
C ALA A 161 -3.65 23.55 1.65
N GLU A 162 -4.28 22.43 1.96
CA GLU A 162 -5.33 22.34 2.97
C GLU A 162 -4.76 22.13 4.40
N ASN A 163 -3.50 21.67 4.56
CA ASN A 163 -2.85 21.39 5.85
C ASN A 163 -1.37 21.85 5.83
N PRO A 164 -1.10 23.15 5.71
CA PRO A 164 0.26 23.66 5.42
C PRO A 164 1.28 23.42 6.55
N GLU A 165 0.82 23.25 7.78
CA GLU A 165 1.69 23.06 8.95
C GLU A 165 1.86 21.57 9.34
N ALA A 166 1.05 20.69 8.76
CA ALA A 166 1.10 19.26 9.10
C ALA A 166 2.16 18.53 8.25
N PRO A 167 2.99 17.66 8.86
CA PRO A 167 3.83 16.74 8.11
C PRO A 167 2.99 15.88 7.17
N LEU A 168 3.51 15.59 5.97
CA LEU A 168 2.81 14.84 4.93
C LEU A 168 3.59 13.59 4.54
N PHE A 169 2.92 12.44 4.59
CA PHE A 169 3.47 11.15 4.20
C PHE A 169 2.69 10.53 3.04
N ILE A 170 3.36 9.66 2.28
CA ILE A 170 2.69 8.83 1.26
C ILE A 170 2.79 7.37 1.68
N VAL A 171 1.63 6.68 1.69
CA VAL A 171 1.53 5.23 1.95
C VAL A 171 1.06 4.55 0.69
N GLY A 172 1.92 3.73 0.05
CA GLY A 172 1.61 3.09 -1.21
C GLY A 172 1.73 1.58 -1.17
N HIS A 173 0.72 0.87 -1.73
CA HIS A 173 0.72 -0.58 -1.82
C HIS A 173 0.83 -1.05 -3.28
N SER A 174 1.66 -2.06 -3.54
CA SER A 174 1.77 -2.72 -4.84
C SER A 174 2.05 -1.74 -5.99
N MET A 175 1.15 -1.60 -6.98
CA MET A 175 1.21 -0.56 -8.02
C MET A 175 1.18 0.85 -7.40
N GLY A 176 0.43 1.08 -6.32
CA GLY A 176 0.48 2.34 -5.58
C GLY A 176 1.83 2.57 -4.91
N GLY A 177 2.47 1.50 -4.46
CA GLY A 177 3.86 1.52 -3.96
C GLY A 177 4.87 1.87 -5.05
N TYR A 178 4.66 1.38 -6.29
CA TYR A 178 5.41 1.85 -7.45
C TYR A 178 5.22 3.36 -7.66
N GLY A 179 3.96 3.82 -7.65
CA GLY A 179 3.63 5.24 -7.83
C GLY A 179 4.28 6.12 -6.76
N ALA A 180 4.20 5.71 -5.50
CA ALA A 180 4.81 6.42 -4.37
C ALA A 180 6.35 6.44 -4.46
N ALA A 181 6.98 5.31 -4.79
CA ALA A 181 8.42 5.26 -4.99
C ALA A 181 8.86 6.13 -6.16
N LEU A 182 8.17 6.06 -7.31
CA LEU A 182 8.43 6.90 -8.47
C LEU A 182 8.28 8.39 -8.12
N TYR A 183 7.25 8.72 -7.33
CA TYR A 183 7.01 10.09 -6.87
C TYR A 183 8.20 10.64 -6.07
N GLY A 184 8.74 9.87 -5.11
CA GLY A 184 9.93 10.26 -4.35
C GLY A 184 11.19 10.45 -5.21
N HIS A 185 11.34 9.68 -6.29
CA HIS A 185 12.42 9.90 -7.25
C HIS A 185 12.24 11.19 -8.08
N LEU A 186 10.98 11.55 -8.40
CA LEU A 186 10.68 12.73 -9.23
C LEU A 186 10.61 14.04 -8.42
N HIS A 187 10.17 13.96 -7.17
CA HIS A 187 9.90 15.09 -6.29
C HIS A 187 10.62 14.98 -4.93
N PRO A 188 11.96 14.82 -4.91
CA PRO A 188 12.69 14.66 -3.65
C PRO A 188 12.47 15.84 -2.71
N GLY A 189 12.20 15.56 -1.44
CA GLY A 189 11.98 16.53 -0.37
C GLY A 189 10.61 17.23 -0.40
N LYS A 190 9.65 16.77 -1.21
CA LYS A 190 8.31 17.37 -1.27
C LYS A 190 7.38 16.86 -0.17
N VAL A 191 7.60 15.67 0.33
CA VAL A 191 6.88 15.08 1.48
C VAL A 191 7.87 14.63 2.55
N ASP A 192 7.39 14.41 3.77
CA ASP A 192 8.23 14.09 4.92
C ASP A 192 8.67 12.63 4.97
N GLY A 193 8.02 11.74 4.23
CA GLY A 193 8.44 10.35 4.12
C GLY A 193 7.44 9.42 3.44
N TYR A 194 7.84 8.16 3.32
CA TYR A 194 7.10 7.15 2.57
C TYR A 194 6.97 5.84 3.36
N VAL A 195 5.81 5.20 3.28
CA VAL A 195 5.60 3.80 3.67
C VAL A 195 5.23 3.01 2.41
N LEU A 196 6.05 2.04 2.04
CA LEU A 196 5.89 1.23 0.84
C LEU A 196 5.57 -0.21 1.22
N SER A 197 4.40 -0.71 0.83
CA SER A 197 3.90 -2.06 1.15
C SER A 197 3.87 -2.92 -0.10
N GLY A 198 4.63 -4.03 -0.16
CA GLY A 198 4.67 -4.94 -1.30
C GLY A 198 4.89 -4.20 -2.64
N ALA A 199 5.67 -3.10 -2.62
CA ALA A 199 5.77 -2.15 -3.72
C ALA A 199 6.38 -2.78 -4.97
N TRP A 200 5.66 -2.68 -6.09
CA TRP A 200 6.09 -3.25 -7.38
C TRP A 200 7.09 -2.33 -8.09
N THR A 201 8.28 -2.16 -7.49
CA THR A 201 9.32 -1.22 -7.96
C THR A 201 10.30 -1.84 -8.95
N ARG A 202 10.24 -3.13 -9.10
CA ARG A 202 10.98 -3.97 -10.07
C ARG A 202 9.99 -5.02 -10.58
N ASP A 203 10.43 -5.91 -11.45
CA ASP A 203 9.60 -7.03 -11.92
C ASP A 203 10.36 -8.36 -11.85
N ASN A 204 10.95 -8.66 -10.68
CA ASN A 204 11.77 -9.87 -10.48
C ASN A 204 10.96 -11.19 -10.58
N LYS A 205 9.63 -11.13 -10.43
CA LYS A 205 8.74 -12.28 -10.69
C LYS A 205 8.21 -12.35 -12.13
N GLY A 206 8.38 -11.30 -12.91
CA GLY A 206 7.90 -11.26 -14.30
C GLY A 206 6.39 -11.09 -14.43
N LEU A 207 5.72 -10.46 -13.45
CA LEU A 207 4.27 -10.24 -13.47
C LEU A 207 3.81 -9.51 -14.74
N GLY A 208 4.58 -8.52 -15.19
CA GLY A 208 4.29 -7.74 -16.40
C GLY A 208 4.99 -8.21 -17.67
N THR A 209 5.96 -9.12 -17.57
CA THR A 209 6.86 -9.47 -18.67
C THR A 209 6.09 -9.95 -19.93
N GLY A 210 5.15 -10.86 -19.77
CA GLY A 210 4.36 -11.36 -20.90
C GLY A 210 3.53 -10.29 -21.61
N ALA A 211 3.02 -9.31 -20.86
CA ALA A 211 2.28 -8.18 -21.41
C ALA A 211 3.20 -7.20 -22.16
N VAL A 212 4.42 -6.99 -21.67
CA VAL A 212 5.42 -6.11 -22.30
C VAL A 212 5.89 -6.68 -23.64
N GLU A 213 6.13 -7.99 -23.72
CA GLU A 213 6.65 -8.69 -24.89
C GLU A 213 5.57 -8.97 -25.96
N ALA A 214 4.29 -8.94 -25.59
CA ALA A 214 3.20 -9.25 -26.51
C ALA A 214 3.10 -8.23 -27.65
N ASP A 215 2.95 -8.71 -28.89
CA ASP A 215 2.59 -7.89 -30.07
C ASP A 215 1.08 -7.60 -30.07
N THR A 216 0.64 -6.79 -29.10
CA THR A 216 -0.77 -6.53 -28.81
C THR A 216 -0.94 -5.02 -28.59
N PRO A 217 -2.05 -4.39 -29.08
CA PRO A 217 -2.30 -2.97 -28.84
C PRO A 217 -2.37 -2.63 -27.34
N ASP A 218 -1.93 -1.43 -26.98
CA ASP A 218 -1.92 -0.95 -25.59
C ASP A 218 -3.31 -0.98 -24.92
N LEU A 219 -4.38 -0.74 -25.70
CA LEU A 219 -5.77 -0.78 -25.24
C LEU A 219 -6.44 -2.16 -25.42
N ALA A 220 -5.68 -3.21 -25.68
CA ALA A 220 -6.15 -4.56 -25.49
C ALA A 220 -6.10 -4.91 -24.00
N TYR A 221 -6.96 -5.83 -23.57
CA TYR A 221 -7.13 -6.20 -22.17
C TYR A 221 -6.94 -7.70 -21.96
N MET A 222 -6.39 -8.07 -20.81
CA MET A 222 -6.30 -9.43 -20.31
C MET A 222 -7.08 -9.56 -18.99
N PRO A 223 -7.55 -10.75 -18.61
CA PRO A 223 -8.23 -10.97 -17.33
C PRO A 223 -7.36 -10.55 -16.15
N ASN A 224 -8.01 -9.99 -15.11
CA ASN A 224 -7.40 -9.81 -13.80
C ASN A 224 -7.57 -11.09 -13.00
N GLU A 225 -6.48 -11.83 -12.82
CA GLU A 225 -6.41 -13.09 -12.08
C GLU A 225 -5.63 -12.92 -10.76
N LEU A 226 -5.54 -11.68 -10.23
CA LEU A 226 -4.74 -11.37 -9.05
C LEU A 226 -5.37 -11.81 -7.72
N GLY A 227 -6.59 -12.36 -7.72
CA GLY A 227 -7.30 -12.71 -6.49
C GLY A 227 -6.71 -13.88 -5.68
N ASP A 228 -6.06 -14.82 -6.36
CA ASP A 228 -5.51 -16.02 -5.70
C ASP A 228 -4.06 -15.78 -5.22
N GLY A 229 -3.78 -16.09 -3.95
CA GLY A 229 -2.43 -16.02 -3.39
C GLY A 229 -1.94 -14.61 -3.05
N VAL A 230 -2.84 -13.61 -3.03
CA VAL A 230 -2.50 -12.24 -2.61
C VAL A 230 -2.49 -12.07 -1.10
N CYS A 231 -3.22 -12.93 -0.37
CA CYS A 231 -3.34 -12.91 1.08
C CYS A 231 -3.46 -14.35 1.60
N SER A 232 -2.96 -14.62 2.80
CA SER A 232 -3.11 -15.93 3.44
C SER A 232 -4.55 -16.17 3.95
N ASP A 233 -5.32 -15.09 4.15
CA ASP A 233 -6.76 -15.17 4.42
C ASP A 233 -7.55 -15.25 3.10
N PRO A 234 -8.18 -16.42 2.79
CA PRO A 234 -8.93 -16.59 1.56
C PRO A 234 -10.12 -15.62 1.43
N SER A 235 -10.68 -15.17 2.57
CA SER A 235 -11.81 -14.24 2.55
C SER A 235 -11.47 -12.88 1.93
N VAL A 236 -10.20 -12.49 1.98
CA VAL A 236 -9.70 -11.26 1.33
C VAL A 236 -9.76 -11.38 -0.19
N GLY A 237 -9.30 -12.52 -0.74
CA GLY A 237 -9.42 -12.82 -2.17
C GLY A 237 -10.88 -12.90 -2.64
N GLU A 238 -11.75 -13.57 -1.85
CA GLU A 238 -13.19 -13.67 -2.13
C GLU A 238 -13.85 -12.28 -2.15
N ALA A 239 -13.54 -11.41 -1.16
CA ALA A 239 -14.02 -10.04 -1.08
C ALA A 239 -13.53 -9.20 -2.28
N TYR A 240 -12.24 -9.33 -2.66
CA TYR A 240 -11.67 -8.68 -3.84
C TYR A 240 -12.43 -9.08 -5.12
N MET A 241 -12.70 -10.37 -5.31
CA MET A 241 -13.42 -10.85 -6.50
C MET A 241 -14.90 -10.44 -6.52
N ALA A 242 -15.53 -10.30 -5.36
CA ALA A 242 -16.93 -9.88 -5.23
C ALA A 242 -17.14 -8.36 -5.30
N ASP A 243 -16.09 -7.56 -5.11
CA ASP A 243 -16.19 -6.11 -5.07
C ASP A 243 -16.50 -5.52 -6.48
N PRO A 244 -17.58 -4.72 -6.61
CA PRO A 244 -17.98 -4.12 -7.87
C PRO A 244 -17.04 -3.01 -8.37
N TYR A 245 -16.20 -2.42 -7.50
CA TYR A 245 -15.21 -1.43 -7.87
C TYR A 245 -13.86 -2.04 -8.26
N VAL A 246 -13.63 -3.31 -7.97
CA VAL A 246 -12.46 -4.04 -8.45
C VAL A 246 -12.62 -4.37 -9.93
N ILE A 247 -11.65 -3.95 -10.73
CA ILE A 247 -11.67 -4.12 -12.18
C ILE A 247 -11.19 -5.52 -12.55
N LYS A 248 -11.96 -6.21 -13.39
CA LYS A 248 -11.74 -7.63 -13.73
C LYS A 248 -10.85 -7.84 -14.96
N GLU A 249 -10.25 -6.79 -15.50
CA GLU A 249 -9.35 -6.85 -16.65
C GLU A 249 -8.30 -5.74 -16.60
N MET A 250 -7.14 -5.99 -17.19
CA MET A 250 -5.96 -5.11 -17.16
C MET A 250 -5.51 -4.82 -18.59
N SER A 251 -5.11 -3.56 -18.87
CA SER A 251 -4.60 -3.20 -20.20
C SER A 251 -3.13 -3.58 -20.37
N PHE A 252 -2.74 -3.98 -21.56
CA PHE A 252 -1.34 -4.20 -21.92
C PHE A 252 -0.50 -2.93 -21.80
N GLY A 253 -1.10 -1.78 -22.12
CA GLY A 253 -0.42 -0.48 -22.05
C GLY A 253 0.01 -0.10 -20.64
N LEU A 254 -0.79 -0.44 -19.62
CA LEU A 254 -0.41 -0.20 -18.23
C LEU A 254 0.91 -0.91 -17.89
N PHE A 255 1.02 -2.22 -18.18
CA PHE A 255 2.24 -2.98 -17.88
C PHE A 255 3.46 -2.41 -18.58
N ARG A 256 3.31 -1.98 -19.86
CA ARG A 256 4.40 -1.34 -20.62
C ARG A 256 4.81 0.00 -20.02
N ALA A 257 3.85 0.79 -19.54
CA ALA A 257 4.14 2.04 -18.86
C ALA A 257 4.92 1.79 -17.54
N LEU A 258 4.44 0.89 -16.70
CA LEU A 258 5.10 0.57 -15.44
C LEU A 258 6.50 -0.01 -15.66
N HIS A 259 6.66 -0.91 -16.64
CA HIS A 259 7.97 -1.50 -16.97
C HIS A 259 9.02 -0.43 -17.37
N LYS A 260 8.60 0.59 -18.14
CA LYS A 260 9.46 1.74 -18.44
C LYS A 260 9.84 2.50 -17.18
N GLY A 261 8.91 2.66 -16.25
CA GLY A 261 9.15 3.30 -14.96
C GLY A 261 10.09 2.50 -14.06
N HIS A 262 9.99 1.15 -14.05
CA HIS A 262 10.94 0.29 -13.33
C HIS A 262 12.38 0.50 -13.85
N ALA A 263 12.56 0.55 -15.17
CA ALA A 263 13.87 0.82 -15.78
C ALA A 263 14.37 2.22 -15.38
N TRP A 264 13.51 3.23 -15.50
CA TRP A 264 13.84 4.61 -15.16
C TRP A 264 14.22 4.77 -13.68
N MET A 265 13.45 4.19 -12.73
CA MET A 265 13.78 4.24 -11.29
C MET A 265 15.11 3.57 -10.98
N ARG A 266 15.43 2.46 -11.66
CA ARG A 266 16.73 1.77 -11.49
C ARG A 266 17.89 2.66 -11.94
N GLU A 267 17.75 3.34 -13.07
CA GLU A 267 18.77 4.25 -13.62
C GLU A 267 18.91 5.54 -12.79
N ASN A 268 17.87 5.92 -12.06
CA ASN A 268 17.80 7.17 -11.28
C ASN A 268 17.69 6.92 -9.76
N ALA A 269 18.12 5.75 -9.27
CA ALA A 269 17.91 5.33 -7.89
C ALA A 269 18.43 6.34 -6.84
N SER A 270 19.56 7.02 -7.14
CA SER A 270 20.14 8.02 -6.25
C SER A 270 19.31 9.31 -6.05
N ARG A 271 18.23 9.48 -6.82
CA ARG A 271 17.32 10.62 -6.66
C ARG A 271 16.36 10.46 -5.49
N PHE A 272 16.09 9.24 -5.05
CA PHE A 272 15.25 8.99 -3.88
C PHE A 272 16.09 9.18 -2.61
N VAL A 273 15.84 10.29 -1.91
CA VAL A 273 16.62 10.73 -0.74
C VAL A 273 15.78 10.87 0.54
N ASP A 274 14.47 10.78 0.41
CA ASP A 274 13.52 11.01 1.50
C ASP A 274 13.46 9.82 2.47
N PRO A 275 13.01 10.04 3.73
CA PRO A 275 12.78 8.96 4.68
C PRO A 275 11.80 7.91 4.13
N VAL A 276 12.10 6.63 4.33
CA VAL A 276 11.25 5.55 3.82
C VAL A 276 11.26 4.30 4.70
N LEU A 277 10.06 3.79 4.97
CA LEU A 277 9.83 2.45 5.49
C LEU A 277 9.33 1.56 4.37
N ILE A 278 10.07 0.47 4.10
CA ILE A 278 9.71 -0.54 3.10
C ILE A 278 9.25 -1.80 3.83
N LEU A 279 8.02 -2.25 3.56
CA LEU A 279 7.38 -3.41 4.17
C LEU A 279 7.06 -4.44 3.07
N HIS A 280 7.34 -5.74 3.29
CA HIS A 280 7.07 -6.78 2.30
C HIS A 280 6.72 -8.11 2.94
N GLY A 281 5.77 -8.83 2.36
CA GLY A 281 5.47 -10.21 2.76
C GLY A 281 6.53 -11.18 2.22
N GLY A 282 7.10 -12.03 3.09
CA GLY A 282 8.16 -12.96 2.70
C GLY A 282 7.73 -14.01 1.68
N ASP A 283 6.44 -14.37 1.70
CA ASP A 283 5.81 -15.36 0.81
C ASP A 283 4.92 -14.69 -0.25
N ASP A 284 5.13 -13.39 -0.52
CA ASP A 284 4.42 -12.63 -1.56
C ASP A 284 4.45 -13.37 -2.90
N GLY A 285 3.28 -13.79 -3.38
CA GLY A 285 3.09 -14.55 -4.62
C GLY A 285 3.19 -13.70 -5.89
N LEU A 286 2.98 -12.39 -5.81
CA LEU A 286 2.87 -11.47 -6.95
C LEU A 286 4.14 -10.65 -7.17
N VAL A 287 4.62 -9.96 -6.15
CA VAL A 287 5.81 -9.11 -6.18
C VAL A 287 6.91 -9.78 -5.37
N ALA A 288 8.11 -9.87 -5.92
CA ALA A 288 9.21 -10.51 -5.20
C ALA A 288 9.68 -9.64 -4.01
N PRO A 289 9.91 -10.21 -2.81
CA PRO A 289 10.60 -9.47 -1.74
C PRO A 289 11.94 -8.88 -2.17
N LYS A 290 12.54 -9.48 -3.19
CA LYS A 290 13.75 -8.98 -3.86
C LYS A 290 13.55 -7.58 -4.47
N ASP A 291 12.35 -7.22 -4.93
CA ASP A 291 12.04 -5.88 -5.47
C ASP A 291 12.27 -4.81 -4.39
N SER A 292 11.79 -5.07 -3.18
CA SER A 292 12.00 -4.21 -2.01
C SER A 292 13.44 -4.15 -1.55
N LEU A 293 14.15 -5.29 -1.57
CA LEU A 293 15.57 -5.35 -1.22
C LEU A 293 16.42 -4.53 -2.20
N GLU A 294 16.21 -4.70 -3.51
CA GLU A 294 16.93 -3.93 -4.53
C GLU A 294 16.63 -2.43 -4.45
N LEU A 295 15.38 -2.05 -4.17
CA LEU A 295 15.05 -0.64 -3.93
C LEU A 295 15.83 -0.11 -2.73
N TYR A 296 15.76 -0.80 -1.58
CA TYR A 296 16.46 -0.43 -0.35
C TYR A 296 17.97 -0.26 -0.57
N GLU A 297 18.60 -1.18 -1.31
CA GLU A 297 20.05 -1.13 -1.57
C GLU A 297 20.44 0.06 -2.47
N GLN A 298 19.60 0.41 -3.44
CA GLN A 298 19.97 1.32 -4.53
C GLN A 298 19.64 2.79 -4.24
N ILE A 299 18.61 3.08 -3.43
CA ILE A 299 18.22 4.46 -3.13
C ILE A 299 19.22 5.16 -2.22
N ALA A 300 19.32 6.49 -2.37
CA ALA A 300 20.26 7.32 -1.62
C ALA A 300 19.70 7.84 -0.29
N SER A 301 18.48 7.48 0.09
CA SER A 301 17.95 7.81 1.41
C SER A 301 18.89 7.29 2.50
N TRP A 302 19.25 8.15 3.45
CA TRP A 302 20.02 7.79 4.64
C TRP A 302 19.11 7.28 5.77
N ASP A 303 17.84 7.66 5.75
CA ASP A 303 16.80 7.26 6.68
C ASP A 303 15.87 6.26 5.97
N LYS A 304 16.30 5.02 5.88
CA LYS A 304 15.57 3.95 5.22
C LYS A 304 15.54 2.68 6.07
N SER A 305 14.38 2.07 6.15
CA SER A 305 14.16 0.80 6.84
C SER A 305 13.50 -0.21 5.92
N LEU A 306 13.86 -1.48 6.06
CA LEU A 306 13.23 -2.60 5.36
C LEU A 306 12.81 -3.66 6.36
N ARG A 307 11.53 -4.10 6.30
CA ARG A 307 11.00 -5.22 7.06
C ARG A 307 10.38 -6.24 6.11
N ILE A 308 10.77 -7.50 6.24
CA ILE A 308 10.20 -8.63 5.50
C ILE A 308 9.52 -9.55 6.52
N TYR A 309 8.22 -9.74 6.36
CA TYR A 309 7.39 -10.55 7.26
C TYR A 309 7.30 -11.98 6.75
N ALA A 310 7.97 -12.91 7.43
CA ALA A 310 7.94 -14.32 7.08
C ALA A 310 6.50 -14.87 7.16
N GLY A 311 6.07 -15.61 6.13
CA GLY A 311 4.74 -16.22 6.08
C GLY A 311 3.62 -15.30 5.61
N LEU A 312 3.83 -14.00 5.49
CA LEU A 312 2.84 -13.08 4.93
C LEU A 312 2.96 -12.99 3.41
N TYR A 313 1.82 -12.81 2.74
CA TYR A 313 1.72 -12.71 1.29
C TYR A 313 1.78 -11.26 0.82
N HIS A 314 1.11 -10.93 -0.29
CA HIS A 314 1.21 -9.62 -0.93
C HIS A 314 0.49 -8.51 -0.16
N GLU A 315 -0.76 -8.76 0.24
CA GLU A 315 -1.61 -7.76 0.90
C GLU A 315 -1.37 -7.74 2.41
N ILE A 316 -0.17 -7.37 2.86
CA ILE A 316 0.25 -7.43 4.27
C ILE A 316 -0.63 -6.62 5.23
N PHE A 317 -1.36 -5.61 4.74
CA PHE A 317 -2.34 -4.84 5.52
C PHE A 317 -3.71 -5.52 5.62
N ASN A 318 -3.88 -6.70 5.00
CA ASN A 318 -5.11 -7.50 5.03
C ASN A 318 -4.89 -8.91 5.59
N GLU A 319 -3.65 -9.27 5.95
CA GLU A 319 -3.29 -10.56 6.53
C GLU A 319 -3.93 -10.80 7.91
N TYR A 320 -3.88 -12.03 8.41
CA TYR A 320 -4.34 -12.34 9.78
C TYR A 320 -3.59 -11.51 10.83
N ASP A 321 -2.30 -11.27 10.63
CA ASP A 321 -1.44 -10.49 11.52
C ASP A 321 -1.34 -9.00 11.10
N LYS A 322 -2.30 -8.50 10.32
CA LYS A 322 -2.30 -7.12 9.79
C LYS A 322 -2.12 -6.03 10.85
N ASP A 323 -2.66 -6.24 12.06
CA ASP A 323 -2.57 -5.25 13.12
C ASP A 323 -1.12 -4.99 13.54
N ALA A 324 -0.29 -6.04 13.63
CA ALA A 324 1.13 -5.90 13.91
C ALA A 324 1.89 -5.19 12.77
N VAL A 325 1.52 -5.47 11.51
CA VAL A 325 2.12 -4.78 10.35
C VAL A 325 1.70 -3.31 10.30
N ILE A 326 0.43 -3.02 10.62
CA ILE A 326 -0.09 -1.65 10.67
C ILE A 326 0.56 -0.90 11.83
N GLU A 327 0.73 -1.51 13.01
CA GLU A 327 1.42 -0.92 14.16
C GLU A 327 2.87 -0.54 13.79
N ASP A 328 3.60 -1.41 13.11
CA ASP A 328 4.96 -1.11 12.62
C ASP A 328 4.99 0.12 11.69
N ALA A 329 3.99 0.26 10.81
CA ALA A 329 3.86 1.41 9.92
C ALA A 329 3.50 2.69 10.70
N LEU A 330 2.55 2.59 11.63
CA LEU A 330 2.09 3.71 12.46
C LEU A 330 3.18 4.20 13.42
N ASP A 331 3.95 3.29 14.02
CA ASP A 331 5.08 3.64 14.88
C ASP A 331 6.14 4.43 14.11
N TRP A 332 6.44 4.00 12.88
CA TRP A 332 7.38 4.71 12.01
C TRP A 332 6.84 6.09 11.63
N LEU A 333 5.57 6.19 11.19
CA LEU A 333 4.92 7.45 10.86
C LEU A 333 4.89 8.40 12.06
N ASN A 334 4.55 7.89 13.24
CA ASN A 334 4.49 8.64 14.48
C ASN A 334 5.85 9.23 14.87
N LEU A 335 6.91 8.42 14.76
CA LEU A 335 8.27 8.88 15.00
C LEU A 335 8.67 10.03 14.07
N HIS A 336 8.30 9.94 12.78
CA HIS A 336 8.68 10.92 11.78
C HIS A 336 7.77 12.17 11.77
N ALA A 337 6.54 12.06 12.28
CA ALA A 337 5.64 13.20 12.46
C ALA A 337 6.09 14.14 13.59
N ASP A 338 6.76 13.59 14.63
CA ASP A 338 7.22 14.36 15.81
C ASP A 338 8.64 14.93 15.64
N LEU A 339 9.31 14.67 14.51
CA LEU A 339 10.65 15.22 14.26
C LEU A 339 10.54 16.72 13.93
N GLU A 340 10.86 17.58 14.90
CA GLU A 340 11.12 18.99 14.64
C GLU A 340 12.34 19.11 13.73
N PHE A 341 12.22 19.89 12.64
CA PHE A 341 13.38 20.22 11.82
C PHE A 341 14.29 21.15 12.61
N ILE A 342 15.45 20.66 13.02
CA ILE A 342 16.49 21.50 13.57
C ILE A 342 17.16 22.17 12.38
N ASP A 343 16.90 23.46 12.16
CA ASP A 343 17.68 24.29 11.25
C ASP A 343 19.12 24.36 11.81
N VAL A 344 20.01 23.60 11.20
CA VAL A 344 21.45 23.75 11.49
C VAL A 344 21.88 25.04 10.79
N GLU A 345 21.96 26.13 11.56
CA GLU A 345 22.67 27.33 11.12
C GLU A 345 24.10 26.89 10.77
N GLU A 346 24.50 27.06 9.52
CA GLU A 346 25.91 26.91 9.13
C GLU A 346 26.71 27.99 9.88
N GLU A 347 27.40 27.61 10.96
CA GLU A 347 28.43 28.47 11.53
C GLU A 347 29.47 28.71 10.41
N GLU A 348 29.49 29.93 9.89
CA GLU A 348 30.60 30.41 9.07
C GLU A 348 31.85 30.31 9.94
N VAL A 349 32.69 29.31 9.62
CA VAL A 349 34.05 29.26 10.19
C VAL A 349 34.79 30.44 9.60
N GLU A 350 34.85 31.55 10.34
CA GLU A 350 35.77 32.63 10.05
C GLU A 350 37.18 32.03 10.08
N GLY A 351 37.77 31.93 8.89
CA GLY A 351 39.16 31.54 8.75
C GLY A 351 40.03 32.69 9.27
N ASP A 352 40.74 32.48 10.37
CA ASP A 352 41.85 33.32 10.79
C ASP A 352 42.95 33.22 9.73
N GLU A 353 43.29 34.39 9.13
CA GLU A 353 44.47 34.60 8.32
C GLU A 353 45.78 34.57 9.15
#